data_7430fdeee4d8591f6746010705a6376c
#
_entry.id   7430fdeee4d8591f6746010705a6376c
#
_cell.length_a   1.000
_cell.length_b   1.000
_cell.length_c   1.000
_cell.angle_alpha   90.00
_cell.angle_beta   90.00
_cell.angle_gamma   90.00
#
_symmetry.space_group_name_H-M   'P 1'
#
loop_
_entity.id
_entity.type
_entity.pdbx_description
1 polymer ?
#
loop_
_entity_poly.entity_id
_entity_poly.type
_entity_poly.pdbx_seq_one_letter_code
_entity_poly.pdbx_strand_id
1 'polypeptide(L)'
;EFAFAETVSPAAAQKLLQAFERSVSASASAASASGRAMKWWETKNAQYAFLTDLDPAKGKKFVADSMKLMTALRKGFEYYVPPKGEMAVGKVRVFRRKADYQAYRKATGTVDLQSCGLWDPNRDELLIVAESPEEALATMRHESFHQYLHYATKRGDHAPWFNEGHATFFENVKYNPAKNTIRVIDTGNRA
;
A
#
# COMPACT_ATOMS: atom_id res chain seq x y z
N GLU A 1 -13.33 -3.15 26.10
CA GLU A 1 -14.17 -2.87 24.91
C GLU A 1 -13.72 -1.54 24.35
N PHE A 2 -12.96 -1.58 23.26
CA PHE A 2 -12.55 -0.36 22.57
C PHE A 2 -13.48 -0.18 21.36
N ALA A 3 -14.35 0.80 21.43
CA ALA A 3 -15.18 1.25 20.31
C ALA A 3 -14.30 2.06 19.35
N PHE A 4 -14.03 1.50 18.17
CA PHE A 4 -13.37 2.20 17.08
C PHE A 4 -14.37 2.42 15.94
N ALA A 5 -14.90 3.62 15.87
CA ALA A 5 -15.61 4.12 14.71
C ALA A 5 -15.26 5.61 14.53
N GLU A 6 -14.24 5.88 13.71
CA GLU A 6 -14.18 7.17 13.04
C GLU A 6 -14.11 6.93 11.55
N THR A 7 -15.21 7.21 10.92
CA THR A 7 -15.42 7.17 9.47
C THR A 7 -14.83 8.42 8.86
N VAL A 8 -13.96 8.24 7.86
CA VAL A 8 -13.53 9.33 6.97
C VAL A 8 -14.77 10.07 6.46
N SER A 9 -14.81 11.39 6.58
CA SER A 9 -15.96 12.15 6.13
C SER A 9 -16.22 11.92 4.63
N PRO A 10 -17.48 11.84 4.17
CA PRO A 10 -17.80 11.63 2.75
C PRO A 10 -17.12 12.63 1.82
N ALA A 11 -16.93 13.87 2.25
CA ALA A 11 -16.27 14.93 1.46
C ALA A 11 -14.75 14.67 1.31
N ALA A 12 -14.08 14.17 2.35
CA ALA A 12 -12.67 13.81 2.27
C ALA A 12 -12.47 12.59 1.36
N ALA A 13 -13.35 11.57 1.46
CA ALA A 13 -13.34 10.41 0.58
C ALA A 13 -13.54 10.82 -0.89
N GLN A 14 -14.42 11.79 -1.16
CA GLN A 14 -14.71 12.25 -2.52
C GLN A 14 -13.57 13.06 -3.14
N LYS A 15 -12.88 13.91 -2.36
CA LYS A 15 -11.65 14.60 -2.81
C LYS A 15 -10.52 13.64 -3.15
N LEU A 16 -10.37 12.59 -2.36
CA LEU A 16 -9.39 11.53 -2.59
C LEU A 16 -9.72 10.73 -3.86
N LEU A 17 -11.01 10.45 -4.11
CA LEU A 17 -11.45 9.79 -5.33
C LEU A 17 -11.09 10.61 -6.57
N GLN A 18 -11.37 11.91 -6.59
CA GLN A 18 -11.03 12.81 -7.70
C GLN A 18 -9.51 12.94 -7.94
N ALA A 19 -8.70 12.88 -6.89
CA ALA A 19 -7.25 12.85 -7.01
C ALA A 19 -6.77 11.51 -7.60
N PHE A 20 -7.45 10.42 -7.24
CA PHE A 20 -7.16 9.08 -7.75
C PHE A 20 -7.55 8.93 -9.23
N GLU A 21 -8.71 9.44 -9.64
CA GLU A 21 -9.15 9.51 -11.05
C GLU A 21 -8.18 10.29 -11.93
N ARG A 22 -7.60 11.40 -11.42
CA ARG A 22 -6.54 12.14 -12.11
C ARG A 22 -5.26 11.32 -12.25
N SER A 23 -4.95 10.48 -11.28
CA SER A 23 -3.79 9.58 -11.34
C SER A 23 -4.00 8.40 -12.32
N VAL A 24 -5.25 8.00 -12.59
CA VAL A 24 -5.60 7.03 -13.64
C VAL A 24 -5.24 7.56 -15.03
N SER A 25 -5.47 8.86 -15.28
CA SER A 25 -5.10 9.50 -16.55
C SER A 25 -3.58 9.53 -16.76
N ALA A 26 -2.81 9.76 -15.68
CA ALA A 26 -1.34 9.67 -15.74
C ALA A 26 -0.85 8.23 -15.99
N SER A 27 -1.58 7.23 -15.47
CA SER A 27 -1.28 5.81 -15.72
C SER A 27 -1.58 5.38 -17.15
N ALA A 28 -2.62 5.93 -17.76
CA ALA A 28 -2.95 5.67 -19.17
C ALA A 28 -1.82 6.20 -20.09
N SER A 29 -1.20 7.31 -19.75
CA SER A 29 -0.04 7.86 -20.47
C SER A 29 1.22 6.99 -20.31
N ALA A 30 1.45 6.42 -19.13
CA ALA A 30 2.56 5.47 -18.88
C ALA A 30 2.32 4.12 -19.56
N ALA A 31 1.06 3.67 -19.66
CA ALA A 31 0.68 2.47 -20.40
C ALA A 31 1.04 2.55 -21.91
N SER A 32 0.96 3.75 -22.48
CA SER A 32 1.36 4.02 -23.85
C SER A 32 2.86 3.75 -24.09
N ALA A 33 3.71 3.90 -23.08
CA ALA A 33 5.14 3.64 -23.18
C ALA A 33 5.48 2.14 -23.32
N SER A 34 4.61 1.24 -22.86
CA SER A 34 4.77 -0.22 -23.01
C SER A 34 4.09 -0.80 -24.27
N GLY A 35 3.45 0.05 -25.09
CA GLY A 35 2.73 -0.36 -26.31
C GLY A 35 1.48 -1.19 -26.06
N ARG A 36 0.97 -1.28 -24.84
CA ARG A 36 -0.20 -2.08 -24.49
C ARG A 36 -1.24 -1.24 -23.73
N ALA A 37 -2.49 -1.29 -24.17
CA ALA A 37 -3.60 -0.71 -23.44
C ALA A 37 -3.82 -1.50 -22.13
N MET A 38 -3.51 -0.88 -21.00
CA MET A 38 -3.77 -1.45 -19.67
C MET A 38 -5.18 -1.06 -19.22
N LYS A 39 -6.01 -2.07 -18.89
CA LYS A 39 -7.31 -1.82 -18.24
C LYS A 39 -7.10 -1.77 -16.74
N TRP A 40 -7.16 -0.59 -16.20
CA TRP A 40 -7.16 -0.35 -14.76
C TRP A 40 -8.56 -0.52 -14.18
N TRP A 41 -8.63 -1.09 -13.00
CA TRP A 41 -9.85 -1.16 -12.20
C TRP A 41 -9.56 -0.84 -10.74
N GLU A 42 -10.58 -0.38 -10.05
CA GLU A 42 -10.49 0.12 -8.67
C GLU A 42 -11.37 -0.69 -7.72
N THR A 43 -10.91 -0.81 -6.47
CA THR A 43 -11.72 -1.25 -5.34
C THR A 43 -11.26 -0.53 -4.07
N LYS A 44 -12.16 -0.32 -3.13
CA LYS A 44 -11.88 0.44 -1.90
C LYS A 44 -12.64 -0.07 -0.69
N ASN A 45 -12.10 0.23 0.49
CA ASN A 45 -12.79 0.18 1.76
C ASN A 45 -12.61 1.51 2.51
N ALA A 46 -12.96 1.58 3.79
CA ALA A 46 -12.85 2.81 4.60
C ALA A 46 -11.38 3.28 4.79
N GLN A 47 -10.39 2.39 4.63
CA GLN A 47 -8.99 2.68 4.95
C GLN A 47 -8.07 2.71 3.73
N TYR A 48 -8.42 2.00 2.65
CA TYR A 48 -7.58 1.83 1.47
C TYR A 48 -8.36 1.90 0.17
N ALA A 49 -7.75 2.50 -0.85
CA ALA A 49 -8.18 2.46 -2.24
C ALA A 49 -7.10 1.79 -3.09
N PHE A 50 -7.46 0.71 -3.77
CA PHE A 50 -6.58 -0.05 -4.65
C PHE A 50 -6.91 0.25 -6.10
N LEU A 51 -5.89 0.58 -6.89
CA LEU A 51 -5.94 0.69 -8.34
C LEU A 51 -4.99 -0.34 -8.96
N THR A 52 -5.46 -1.16 -9.89
CA THR A 52 -4.65 -2.23 -10.45
C THR A 52 -4.97 -2.54 -11.90
N ASP A 53 -3.97 -3.03 -12.65
CA ASP A 53 -4.08 -3.60 -13.99
C ASP A 53 -4.08 -5.15 -13.99
N LEU A 54 -4.20 -5.78 -12.83
CA LEU A 54 -4.40 -7.23 -12.75
C LEU A 54 -5.68 -7.63 -13.50
N ASP A 55 -5.64 -8.80 -14.15
CA ASP A 55 -6.85 -9.38 -14.74
C ASP A 55 -7.94 -9.54 -13.68
N PRO A 56 -9.13 -8.93 -13.82
CA PRO A 56 -10.19 -8.98 -12.82
C PRO A 56 -10.61 -10.40 -12.42
N ALA A 57 -10.56 -11.36 -13.35
CA ALA A 57 -10.94 -12.75 -13.08
C ALA A 57 -9.98 -13.43 -12.08
N LYS A 58 -8.70 -13.06 -12.15
CA LYS A 58 -7.63 -13.64 -11.32
C LYS A 58 -7.22 -12.71 -10.16
N GLY A 59 -7.28 -11.40 -10.36
CA GLY A 59 -6.78 -10.40 -9.44
C GLY A 59 -7.73 -10.01 -8.31
N LYS A 60 -9.04 -10.17 -8.48
CA LYS A 60 -10.02 -9.76 -7.46
C LYS A 60 -9.77 -10.37 -6.09
N LYS A 61 -9.49 -11.69 -6.06
CA LYS A 61 -9.19 -12.39 -4.81
C LYS A 61 -7.91 -11.86 -4.16
N PHE A 62 -6.84 -11.73 -4.94
CA PHE A 62 -5.55 -11.20 -4.46
C PHE A 62 -5.71 -9.80 -3.86
N VAL A 63 -6.40 -8.89 -4.56
CA VAL A 63 -6.61 -7.51 -4.08
C VAL A 63 -7.48 -7.48 -2.82
N ALA A 64 -8.55 -8.31 -2.75
CA ALA A 64 -9.39 -8.40 -1.57
C ALA A 64 -8.62 -8.93 -0.35
N ASP A 65 -7.78 -9.94 -0.54
CA ASP A 65 -6.94 -10.51 0.53
C ASP A 65 -5.83 -9.53 0.96
N SER A 66 -5.22 -8.82 0.00
CA SER A 66 -4.26 -7.75 0.28
C SER A 66 -4.88 -6.60 1.09
N MET A 67 -6.09 -6.20 0.74
CA MET A 67 -6.81 -5.16 1.47
C MET A 67 -7.12 -5.58 2.93
N LYS A 68 -7.50 -6.83 3.15
CA LYS A 68 -7.70 -7.39 4.50
C LYS A 68 -6.39 -7.42 5.28
N LEU A 69 -5.31 -7.89 4.66
CA LEU A 69 -3.97 -7.89 5.26
C LEU A 69 -3.58 -6.48 5.70
N MET A 70 -3.65 -5.49 4.81
CA MET A 70 -3.28 -4.11 5.12
C MET A 70 -4.15 -3.50 6.22
N THR A 71 -5.44 -3.84 6.26
CA THR A 71 -6.34 -3.43 7.35
C THR A 71 -5.91 -4.04 8.70
N ALA A 72 -5.47 -5.31 8.72
CA ALA A 72 -4.96 -5.94 9.93
C ALA A 72 -3.60 -5.37 10.36
N LEU A 73 -2.71 -5.10 9.40
CA LEU A 73 -1.41 -4.45 9.65
C LEU A 73 -1.61 -3.07 10.26
N ARG A 74 -2.51 -2.26 9.73
CA ARG A 74 -2.79 -0.92 10.23
C ARG A 74 -3.16 -0.92 11.72
N LYS A 75 -3.96 -1.88 12.18
CA LYS A 75 -4.25 -2.04 13.62
C LYS A 75 -2.99 -2.32 14.43
N GLY A 76 -2.07 -3.12 13.89
CA GLY A 76 -0.77 -3.37 14.50
C GLY A 76 0.09 -2.12 14.54
N PHE A 77 0.13 -1.35 13.45
CA PHE A 77 0.87 -0.09 13.38
C PHE A 77 0.35 0.92 14.42
N GLU A 78 -0.97 1.07 14.53
CA GLU A 78 -1.64 1.96 15.49
C GLU A 78 -1.28 1.65 16.94
N TYR A 79 -1.01 0.38 17.26
CA TYR A 79 -0.56 -0.02 18.59
C TYR A 79 0.85 0.52 18.92
N TYR A 80 1.77 0.50 17.94
CA TYR A 80 3.16 0.95 18.14
C TYR A 80 3.33 2.46 17.92
N VAL A 81 2.60 3.01 16.98
CA VAL A 81 2.66 4.43 16.60
C VAL A 81 1.23 4.97 16.52
N PRO A 82 0.61 5.37 17.62
CA PRO A 82 -0.72 5.95 17.60
C PRO A 82 -0.79 7.18 16.70
N PRO A 83 -1.83 7.31 15.84
CA PRO A 83 -1.94 8.43 14.93
C PRO A 83 -2.22 9.75 15.67
N LYS A 84 -1.61 10.84 15.18
CA LYS A 84 -1.79 12.20 15.74
C LYS A 84 -3.09 12.90 15.27
N GLY A 85 -4.05 12.15 14.78
CA GLY A 85 -5.34 12.67 14.29
C GLY A 85 -5.95 11.80 13.20
N GLU A 86 -6.87 12.39 12.43
CA GLU A 86 -7.54 11.68 11.34
C GLU A 86 -6.53 11.17 10.31
N MET A 87 -6.70 9.92 9.93
CA MET A 87 -5.82 9.23 8.99
C MET A 87 -6.39 9.31 7.58
N ALA A 88 -5.53 9.60 6.61
CA ALA A 88 -5.89 9.54 5.20
C ALA A 88 -6.22 8.10 4.75
N VAL A 89 -7.01 8.00 3.68
CA VAL A 89 -7.21 6.73 2.96
C VAL A 89 -5.93 6.40 2.19
N GLY A 90 -5.33 5.25 2.48
CA GLY A 90 -4.12 4.80 1.82
C GLY A 90 -4.38 4.43 0.36
N LYS A 91 -3.65 5.03 -0.56
CA LYS A 91 -3.72 4.71 -1.98
C LYS A 91 -2.69 3.64 -2.32
N VAL A 92 -3.13 2.58 -2.98
CA VAL A 92 -2.29 1.44 -3.36
C VAL A 92 -2.43 1.19 -4.85
N ARG A 93 -1.34 1.27 -5.58
CA ARG A 93 -1.29 0.93 -7.01
C ARG A 93 -0.56 -0.39 -7.20
N VAL A 94 -1.25 -1.36 -7.78
CA VAL A 94 -0.70 -2.70 -7.99
C VAL A 94 -0.52 -2.95 -9.47
N PHE A 95 0.73 -3.18 -9.86
CA PHE A 95 1.12 -3.47 -11.23
C PHE A 95 1.22 -4.98 -11.44
N ARG A 96 0.63 -5.46 -12.54
CA ARG A 96 0.76 -6.87 -12.93
C ARG A 96 2.18 -7.25 -13.32
N ARG A 97 2.95 -6.31 -13.91
CA ARG A 97 4.29 -6.57 -14.43
C ARG A 97 5.29 -5.53 -13.94
N LYS A 98 6.50 -5.99 -13.63
CA LYS A 98 7.61 -5.11 -13.23
C LYS A 98 7.96 -4.08 -14.31
N ALA A 99 7.89 -4.45 -15.58
CA ALA A 99 8.15 -3.51 -16.69
C ALA A 99 7.17 -2.32 -16.70
N ASP A 100 5.88 -2.54 -16.39
CA ASP A 100 4.87 -1.48 -16.33
C ASP A 100 5.10 -0.58 -15.10
N TYR A 101 5.48 -1.16 -13.97
CA TYR A 101 5.90 -0.43 -12.78
C TYR A 101 7.13 0.46 -13.06
N GLN A 102 8.17 -0.09 -13.70
CA GLN A 102 9.37 0.67 -14.04
C GLN A 102 9.06 1.81 -15.02
N ALA A 103 8.22 1.57 -16.03
CA ALA A 103 7.77 2.62 -16.95
C ALA A 103 7.02 3.73 -16.23
N TYR A 104 6.13 3.37 -15.30
CA TYR A 104 5.42 4.34 -14.46
C TYR A 104 6.39 5.16 -13.60
N ARG A 105 7.32 4.54 -12.91
CA ARG A 105 8.32 5.21 -12.08
C ARG A 105 9.20 6.16 -12.89
N LYS A 106 9.67 5.71 -14.07
CA LYS A 106 10.45 6.56 -14.99
C LYS A 106 9.64 7.79 -15.43
N ALA A 107 8.38 7.61 -15.82
CA ALA A 107 7.50 8.69 -16.23
C ALA A 107 7.19 9.68 -15.10
N THR A 108 7.28 9.23 -13.85
CA THR A 108 7.01 10.01 -12.65
C THR A 108 8.25 10.57 -11.96
N GLY A 109 9.43 10.38 -12.55
CA GLY A 109 10.69 11.00 -12.09
C GLY A 109 11.38 10.25 -10.95
N THR A 110 11.01 9.00 -10.67
CA THR A 110 11.66 8.19 -9.64
C THR A 110 12.80 7.37 -10.23
N VAL A 111 14.00 7.42 -9.63
CA VAL A 111 15.25 6.95 -10.27
C VAL A 111 15.60 5.50 -9.93
N ASP A 112 15.28 5.00 -8.73
CA ASP A 112 15.57 3.60 -8.39
C ASP A 112 14.54 2.64 -9.01
N LEU A 113 15.00 1.75 -9.90
CA LEU A 113 14.17 0.81 -10.66
C LEU A 113 14.34 -0.65 -10.19
N GLN A 114 15.11 -0.91 -9.15
CA GLN A 114 15.41 -2.29 -8.71
C GLN A 114 14.33 -2.87 -7.79
N SER A 115 13.67 -2.04 -6.99
CA SER A 115 12.65 -2.49 -6.05
C SER A 115 11.41 -3.07 -6.74
N CYS A 116 10.68 -3.93 -6.01
CA CYS A 116 9.37 -4.46 -6.41
C CYS A 116 8.20 -3.71 -5.77
N GLY A 117 8.48 -2.64 -5.02
CA GLY A 117 7.51 -1.72 -4.45
C GLY A 117 8.17 -0.49 -3.87
N LEU A 118 7.35 0.50 -3.56
CA LEU A 118 7.79 1.79 -3.01
C LEU A 118 6.60 2.55 -2.42
N TRP A 119 6.79 3.12 -1.23
CA TRP A 119 5.98 4.25 -0.80
C TRP A 119 6.51 5.55 -1.44
N ASP A 120 5.69 6.21 -2.25
CA ASP A 120 6.00 7.51 -2.85
C ASP A 120 5.23 8.63 -2.14
N PRO A 121 5.87 9.36 -1.19
CA PRO A 121 5.22 10.43 -0.45
C PRO A 121 4.85 11.65 -1.31
N ASN A 122 5.53 11.87 -2.44
CA ASN A 122 5.26 12.99 -3.33
C ASN A 122 3.97 12.79 -4.13
N ARG A 123 3.61 11.52 -4.39
CA ARG A 123 2.40 11.13 -5.11
C ARG A 123 1.32 10.63 -4.19
N ASP A 124 1.66 10.43 -2.92
CA ASP A 124 0.75 9.87 -1.94
C ASP A 124 0.24 8.47 -2.39
N GLU A 125 1.15 7.65 -2.93
CA GLU A 125 0.84 6.32 -3.47
C GLU A 125 1.82 5.26 -2.99
N LEU A 126 1.27 4.11 -2.61
CA LEU A 126 2.01 2.87 -2.40
C LEU A 126 2.02 2.08 -3.71
N LEU A 127 3.19 1.83 -4.26
CA LEU A 127 3.38 1.13 -5.54
C LEU A 127 3.84 -0.30 -5.27
N ILE A 128 3.19 -1.29 -5.89
CA ILE A 128 3.48 -2.73 -5.69
C ILE A 128 3.52 -3.45 -7.04
N VAL A 129 4.49 -4.34 -7.22
CA VAL A 129 4.54 -5.29 -8.34
C VAL A 129 3.97 -6.64 -7.87
N ALA A 130 3.02 -7.20 -8.60
CA ALA A 130 2.34 -8.45 -8.26
C ALA A 130 2.61 -9.58 -9.27
N GLU A 131 3.82 -9.66 -9.82
CA GLU A 131 4.25 -10.81 -10.62
C GLU A 131 4.33 -12.08 -9.78
N SER A 132 4.84 -11.95 -8.55
CA SER A 132 4.82 -12.96 -7.50
C SER A 132 3.88 -12.50 -6.38
N PRO A 133 2.75 -13.19 -6.14
CA PRO A 133 1.84 -12.82 -5.06
C PRO A 133 2.50 -12.82 -3.67
N GLU A 134 3.41 -13.75 -3.42
CA GLU A 134 4.11 -13.87 -2.14
C GLU A 134 5.04 -12.68 -1.90
N GLU A 135 5.87 -12.33 -2.88
CA GLU A 135 6.76 -11.17 -2.82
C GLU A 135 5.95 -9.86 -2.72
N ALA A 136 4.85 -9.76 -3.46
CA ALA A 136 3.96 -8.59 -3.38
C ALA A 136 3.39 -8.41 -1.97
N LEU A 137 2.99 -9.49 -1.30
CA LEU A 137 2.48 -9.42 0.07
C LEU A 137 3.59 -9.10 1.09
N ALA A 138 4.82 -9.55 0.87
CA ALA A 138 5.98 -9.16 1.69
C ALA A 138 6.27 -7.67 1.53
N THR A 139 6.37 -7.21 0.29
CA THR A 139 6.57 -5.80 -0.04
C THR A 139 5.44 -4.92 0.51
N MET A 140 4.18 -5.34 0.40
CA MET A 140 3.05 -4.61 0.99
C MET A 140 3.18 -4.46 2.50
N ARG A 141 3.65 -5.49 3.22
CA ARG A 141 3.86 -5.39 4.66
C ARG A 141 4.91 -4.35 5.01
N HIS A 142 6.01 -4.32 4.28
CA HIS A 142 7.09 -3.35 4.46
C HIS A 142 6.64 -1.93 4.12
N GLU A 143 6.25 -1.70 2.89
CA GLU A 143 5.96 -0.38 2.35
C GLU A 143 4.70 0.27 2.97
N SER A 144 3.73 -0.56 3.42
CA SER A 144 2.55 -0.03 4.10
C SER A 144 2.86 0.59 5.46
N PHE A 145 3.96 0.19 6.12
CA PHE A 145 4.40 0.86 7.33
C PHE A 145 4.90 2.27 7.04
N HIS A 146 5.67 2.46 5.96
CA HIS A 146 6.12 3.80 5.54
C HIS A 146 4.94 4.72 5.24
N GLN A 147 3.95 4.23 4.48
CA GLN A 147 2.72 4.97 4.21
C GLN A 147 1.98 5.32 5.49
N TYR A 148 1.81 4.33 6.39
CA TYR A 148 1.15 4.54 7.67
C TYR A 148 1.86 5.59 8.51
N LEU A 149 3.19 5.46 8.69
CA LEU A 149 3.99 6.36 9.50
C LEU A 149 3.89 7.81 9.01
N HIS A 150 3.94 7.99 7.69
CA HIS A 150 3.78 9.29 7.05
C HIS A 150 2.44 9.96 7.43
N TYR A 151 1.33 9.22 7.39
CA TYR A 151 0.03 9.76 7.76
C TYR A 151 -0.12 9.93 9.28
N ALA A 152 0.28 8.93 10.07
CA ALA A 152 0.10 8.91 11.51
C ALA A 152 0.83 10.06 12.21
N THR A 153 1.96 10.47 11.67
CA THR A 153 2.81 11.51 12.24
C THR A 153 2.69 12.87 11.56
N LYS A 154 1.77 13.01 10.60
CA LYS A 154 1.55 14.22 9.80
C LYS A 154 2.81 14.66 9.05
N ARG A 155 3.42 13.71 8.35
CA ARG A 155 4.63 13.93 7.53
C ARG A 155 5.88 14.32 8.33
N GLY A 156 5.94 13.92 9.61
CA GLY A 156 7.12 14.15 10.43
C GLY A 156 8.35 13.40 9.90
N ASP A 157 9.52 13.98 10.05
CA ASP A 157 10.79 13.31 9.80
C ASP A 157 11.03 12.27 10.88
N HIS A 158 11.46 11.08 10.46
CA HIS A 158 11.77 9.98 11.34
C HIS A 158 13.21 9.53 11.12
N ALA A 159 13.87 9.14 12.21
CA ALA A 159 15.18 8.53 12.10
C ALA A 159 15.11 7.29 11.20
N PRO A 160 16.03 7.11 10.25
CA PRO A 160 16.00 5.99 9.29
C PRO A 160 15.89 4.63 9.97
N TRP A 161 16.61 4.41 11.08
CA TRP A 161 16.54 3.15 11.85
C TRP A 161 15.13 2.86 12.40
N PHE A 162 14.39 3.89 12.79
CA PHE A 162 13.03 3.74 13.29
C PHE A 162 12.09 3.34 12.15
N ASN A 163 12.18 4.07 11.03
CA ASN A 163 11.34 3.85 9.86
C ASN A 163 11.60 2.46 9.25
N GLU A 164 12.84 2.17 8.88
CA GLU A 164 13.22 0.90 8.26
C GLU A 164 13.12 -0.28 9.22
N GLY A 165 13.51 -0.09 10.49
CA GLY A 165 13.45 -1.15 11.49
C GLY A 165 12.03 -1.65 11.75
N HIS A 166 11.05 -0.75 11.83
CA HIS A 166 9.65 -1.15 11.97
C HIS A 166 9.09 -1.73 10.67
N ALA A 167 9.43 -1.17 9.51
CA ALA A 167 9.00 -1.74 8.22
C ALA A 167 9.48 -3.19 8.08
N THR A 168 10.77 -3.46 8.37
CA THR A 168 11.35 -4.80 8.38
C THR A 168 10.71 -5.72 9.43
N PHE A 169 10.41 -5.19 10.63
CA PHE A 169 9.68 -5.95 11.65
C PHE A 169 8.31 -6.41 11.14
N PHE A 170 7.53 -5.52 10.54
CA PHE A 170 6.21 -5.85 10.03
C PHE A 170 6.24 -6.69 8.74
N GLU A 171 7.28 -6.64 7.95
CA GLU A 171 7.49 -7.55 6.82
C GLU A 171 7.44 -9.01 7.25
N ASN A 172 7.95 -9.30 8.45
CA ASN A 172 8.10 -10.66 9.00
C ASN A 172 6.91 -11.12 9.86
N VAL A 173 5.78 -10.40 9.90
CA VAL A 173 4.62 -10.87 10.66
C VAL A 173 3.82 -11.93 9.88
N LYS A 174 3.21 -12.87 10.60
CA LYS A 174 2.23 -13.80 10.04
C LYS A 174 0.83 -13.21 10.10
N TYR A 175 0.14 -13.26 8.98
CA TYR A 175 -1.27 -12.90 8.87
C TYR A 175 -2.15 -14.14 8.97
N ASN A 176 -3.18 -14.07 9.81
CA ASN A 176 -4.24 -15.07 9.90
C ASN A 176 -5.51 -14.53 9.22
N PRO A 177 -5.85 -14.98 8.00
CA PRO A 177 -7.00 -14.45 7.26
C PRO A 177 -8.34 -14.81 7.89
N ALA A 178 -8.44 -15.94 8.61
CA ALA A 178 -9.67 -16.37 9.25
C ALA A 178 -10.05 -15.49 10.45
N LYS A 179 -9.05 -14.99 11.17
CA LYS A 179 -9.23 -14.09 12.33
C LYS A 179 -9.02 -12.63 12.01
N ASN A 180 -8.55 -12.33 10.79
CA ASN A 180 -8.11 -10.99 10.37
C ASN A 180 -7.12 -10.34 11.37
N THR A 181 -6.12 -11.11 11.80
CA THR A 181 -5.10 -10.69 12.78
C THR A 181 -3.69 -10.93 12.28
N ILE A 182 -2.75 -10.14 12.76
CA ILE A 182 -1.31 -10.36 12.58
C ILE A 182 -0.69 -10.91 13.86
N ARG A 183 0.38 -11.68 13.71
CA ARG A 183 1.21 -12.17 14.80
C ARG A 183 2.68 -12.04 14.43
N VAL A 184 3.48 -11.51 15.35
CA VAL A 184 4.93 -11.50 15.22
C VAL A 184 5.44 -12.95 15.22
N ILE A 185 6.36 -13.26 14.32
CA ILE A 185 7.07 -14.52 14.33
C ILE A 185 8.29 -14.30 15.23
N ASP A 186 8.33 -15.00 16.35
CA ASP A 186 9.59 -15.15 17.07
C ASP A 186 10.51 -16.02 16.21
N THR A 187 11.43 -15.40 15.50
CA THR A 187 12.37 -16.12 14.62
C THR A 187 13.42 -16.90 15.40
N GLY A 188 13.32 -16.90 16.74
CA GLY A 188 14.09 -17.84 17.55
C GLY A 188 15.60 -17.69 17.48
N ASN A 189 16.13 -16.57 17.03
CA ASN A 189 17.56 -16.27 17.19
C ASN A 189 17.87 -16.01 18.67
N ARG A 190 17.82 -17.11 19.41
CA ARG A 190 18.52 -17.17 20.70
C ARG A 190 19.97 -17.51 20.37
N ALA A 191 20.81 -16.47 20.43
CA ALA A 191 22.25 -16.67 20.54
C ALA A 191 22.55 -17.46 21.80
#